data_958860df2126c03e3c9a4ff72256d593
#
_entry.id   958860df2126c03e3c9a4ff72256d593
#
_cell.length_a   1.000
_cell.length_b   1.000
_cell.length_c   1.000
_cell.angle_alpha   90.00
_cell.angle_beta   90.00
_cell.angle_gamma   90.00
#
_symmetry.space_group_name_H-M   'P 1'
#
loop_
_entity.id
_entity.type
_entity.pdbx_description
1 polymer ?
#
loop_
_entity_poly.entity_id
_entity_poly.type
_entity_poly.pdbx_seq_one_letter_code
_entity_poly.pdbx_strand_id
1 'polypeptide(L)'
;MSARNWQQTVHALKRLTTRPFRHNDLLVTVVDALFAKHGTDWMMQPHRHPWYEFNYVAEGAVYTSIEGVEFRIEPGQSYLIPPGCSHSHRNADGAGDDGFCLRWQFAELPAADDDMPRIASQLIGAFREPRPYALDRRLSVPFLRISRATSDFAVQAAFVQWLSRLFDAWCDVGASAAPIADGQDALVQQVTLFMEEYFASPLKVQELADALHISYRSLSRRFKRQTGLSLIEKLNDIRISRAKKLLQETDMTLREIAAATGYDNEYYLSNQFHRYAMTTPGQYRKRSRGESGR
;
A
#
# COMPACT_ATOMS: atom_id res chain seq x y z
N MET A 1 -16.42 -13.37 -15.67
CA MET A 1 -15.19 -14.04 -16.19
C MET A 1 -15.15 -15.46 -15.64
N SER A 2 -14.68 -16.46 -16.41
CA SER A 2 -14.46 -17.79 -15.79
C SER A 2 -13.25 -17.69 -14.84
N ALA A 3 -13.30 -18.39 -13.72
CA ALA A 3 -12.22 -18.41 -12.70
C ALA A 3 -10.83 -18.73 -13.33
N ARG A 4 -10.80 -19.56 -14.36
CA ARG A 4 -9.57 -19.97 -15.03
C ARG A 4 -8.84 -18.83 -15.77
N ASN A 5 -9.56 -17.82 -16.24
CA ASN A 5 -8.98 -16.76 -17.07
C ASN A 5 -8.29 -15.66 -16.26
N TRP A 6 -8.85 -15.25 -15.13
CA TRP A 6 -8.23 -14.24 -14.29
C TRP A 6 -7.00 -14.78 -13.52
N GLN A 7 -7.01 -16.07 -13.18
CA GLN A 7 -5.85 -16.72 -12.57
C GLN A 7 -4.62 -16.68 -13.48
N GLN A 8 -4.80 -16.91 -14.78
CA GLN A 8 -3.72 -16.80 -15.77
C GLN A 8 -3.19 -15.35 -15.87
N THR A 9 -4.06 -14.36 -15.77
CA THR A 9 -3.66 -12.95 -15.76
C THR A 9 -2.82 -12.61 -14.54
N VAL A 10 -3.24 -13.05 -13.35
CA VAL A 10 -2.47 -12.88 -12.11
C VAL A 10 -1.09 -13.51 -12.24
N HIS A 11 -1.02 -14.73 -12.81
CA HIS A 11 0.26 -15.41 -13.04
C HIS A 11 1.17 -14.64 -14.02
N ALA A 12 0.61 -14.07 -15.09
CA ALA A 12 1.38 -13.24 -16.02
C ALA A 12 1.89 -11.94 -15.34
N LEU A 13 1.07 -11.29 -14.53
CA LEU A 13 1.45 -10.07 -13.80
C LEU A 13 2.55 -10.32 -12.75
N LYS A 14 2.63 -11.51 -12.16
CA LYS A 14 3.74 -11.87 -11.27
C LYS A 14 5.11 -11.78 -11.94
N ARG A 15 5.19 -11.86 -13.27
CA ARG A 15 6.43 -11.67 -14.03
C ARG A 15 6.91 -10.21 -14.00
N LEU A 16 6.02 -9.25 -13.74
CA LEU A 16 6.34 -7.82 -13.61
C LEU A 16 6.67 -7.41 -12.17
N THR A 17 6.42 -8.27 -11.19
CA THR A 17 6.65 -7.96 -9.78
C THR A 17 8.13 -7.60 -9.56
N THR A 18 8.38 -6.48 -8.89
CA THR A 18 9.71 -5.93 -8.61
C THR A 18 10.53 -5.52 -9.84
N ARG A 19 9.93 -5.51 -11.03
CA ARG A 19 10.58 -5.05 -12.26
C ARG A 19 9.88 -3.80 -12.78
N PRO A 20 10.28 -2.60 -12.32
CA PRO A 20 9.65 -1.37 -12.76
C PRO A 20 9.89 -1.14 -14.24
N PHE A 21 8.91 -0.54 -14.90
CA PHE A 21 9.01 -0.15 -16.29
C PHE A 21 8.54 1.29 -16.49
N ARG A 22 9.10 1.95 -17.48
CA ARG A 22 8.76 3.33 -17.77
C ARG A 22 7.65 3.40 -18.83
N HIS A 23 6.69 4.31 -18.59
CA HIS A 23 5.70 4.73 -19.56
C HIS A 23 5.60 6.26 -19.52
N ASN A 24 6.15 6.94 -20.53
CA ASN A 24 6.31 8.41 -20.57
C ASN A 24 7.07 8.95 -19.34
N ASP A 25 6.46 9.86 -18.59
CA ASP A 25 6.93 10.43 -17.33
C ASP A 25 6.59 9.57 -16.10
N LEU A 26 5.96 8.41 -16.33
CA LEU A 26 5.49 7.52 -15.28
C LEU A 26 6.41 6.29 -15.17
N LEU A 27 6.92 6.04 -13.97
CA LEU A 27 7.51 4.75 -13.63
C LEU A 27 6.45 3.91 -12.93
N VAL A 28 6.17 2.75 -13.49
CA VAL A 28 5.17 1.80 -12.98
C VAL A 28 5.89 0.62 -12.34
N THR A 29 5.55 0.32 -11.09
CA THR A 29 6.04 -0.87 -10.40
C THR A 29 4.86 -1.71 -9.96
N VAL A 30 4.75 -2.92 -10.48
CA VAL A 30 3.82 -3.92 -9.94
C VAL A 30 4.43 -4.46 -8.66
N VAL A 31 3.79 -4.17 -7.54
CA VAL A 31 4.24 -4.61 -6.21
C VAL A 31 3.92 -6.08 -6.01
N ASP A 32 2.66 -6.45 -6.28
CA ASP A 32 2.21 -7.83 -6.13
C ASP A 32 0.94 -8.10 -6.96
N ALA A 33 0.72 -9.38 -7.24
CA ALA A 33 -0.50 -9.90 -7.85
C ALA A 33 -0.86 -11.22 -7.15
N LEU A 34 -1.88 -11.19 -6.31
CA LEU A 34 -2.24 -12.26 -5.38
C LEU A 34 -3.59 -12.88 -5.75
N PHE A 35 -3.72 -14.18 -5.51
CA PHE A 35 -5.02 -14.80 -5.37
C PHE A 35 -5.58 -14.46 -4.00
N ALA A 36 -6.81 -13.95 -3.96
CA ALA A 36 -7.53 -13.63 -2.75
C ALA A 36 -8.59 -14.74 -2.54
N LYS A 37 -8.23 -15.75 -1.76
CA LYS A 37 -9.15 -16.83 -1.39
C LYS A 37 -9.16 -16.95 0.13
N HIS A 38 -10.30 -16.67 0.72
CA HIS A 38 -10.41 -16.60 2.16
C HIS A 38 -11.49 -17.55 2.68
N GLY A 39 -11.28 -18.06 3.88
CA GLY A 39 -12.25 -18.88 4.60
C GLY A 39 -13.38 -18.05 5.21
N THR A 40 -14.36 -18.73 5.83
CA THR A 40 -15.58 -18.11 6.35
C THR A 40 -15.40 -17.07 7.44
N ASP A 41 -14.34 -17.20 8.24
CA ASP A 41 -14.07 -16.31 9.40
C ASP A 41 -12.94 -15.30 9.13
N TRP A 42 -12.61 -15.09 7.84
CA TRP A 42 -11.52 -14.19 7.49
C TRP A 42 -11.88 -12.72 7.72
N MET A 43 -10.94 -12.02 8.36
CA MET A 43 -11.01 -10.59 8.60
C MET A 43 -9.60 -10.00 8.57
N MET A 44 -9.46 -8.89 7.85
CA MET A 44 -8.26 -8.06 7.84
C MET A 44 -8.50 -6.79 8.65
N GLN A 45 -7.67 -6.56 9.66
CA GLN A 45 -7.76 -5.38 10.51
C GLN A 45 -7.45 -4.09 9.73
N PRO A 46 -7.94 -2.93 10.19
CA PRO A 46 -7.63 -1.65 9.56
C PRO A 46 -6.12 -1.44 9.42
N HIS A 47 -5.69 -1.15 8.19
CA HIS A 47 -4.30 -0.87 7.85
C HIS A 47 -4.22 0.13 6.69
N ARG A 48 -3.01 0.56 6.36
CA ARG A 48 -2.70 1.48 5.26
C ARG A 48 -1.45 1.02 4.55
N HIS A 49 -1.34 1.31 3.26
CA HIS A 49 -0.16 1.00 2.47
C HIS A 49 0.11 2.07 1.39
N PRO A 50 1.34 2.15 0.85
CA PRO A 50 1.75 3.21 -0.08
C PRO A 50 1.45 2.93 -1.55
N TRP A 51 0.76 1.86 -1.88
CA TRP A 51 0.41 1.47 -3.24
C TRP A 51 -1.07 1.57 -3.52
N TYR A 52 -1.41 1.57 -4.81
CA TYR A 52 -2.76 1.32 -5.28
C TYR A 52 -3.07 -0.16 -5.10
N GLU A 53 -4.24 -0.48 -4.59
CA GLU A 53 -4.71 -1.84 -4.45
C GLU A 53 -6.05 -2.00 -5.17
N PHE A 54 -6.06 -2.84 -6.20
CA PHE A 54 -7.27 -3.19 -6.95
C PHE A 54 -7.68 -4.60 -6.59
N ASN A 55 -8.89 -4.74 -6.09
CA ASN A 55 -9.48 -6.01 -5.71
C ASN A 55 -10.66 -6.36 -6.61
N TYR A 56 -10.76 -7.63 -6.99
CA TYR A 56 -11.87 -8.20 -7.72
C TYR A 56 -12.42 -9.39 -6.97
N VAL A 57 -13.73 -9.41 -6.74
CA VAL A 57 -14.46 -10.51 -6.11
C VAL A 57 -15.06 -11.38 -7.22
N ALA A 58 -14.59 -12.62 -7.34
CA ALA A 58 -15.09 -13.57 -8.34
C ALA A 58 -16.25 -14.41 -7.81
N GLU A 59 -16.16 -14.85 -6.55
CA GLU A 59 -17.16 -15.66 -5.85
C GLU A 59 -17.26 -15.18 -4.40
N GLY A 60 -18.40 -15.42 -3.75
CA GLY A 60 -18.68 -14.92 -2.41
C GLY A 60 -18.94 -13.41 -2.40
N ALA A 61 -18.94 -12.81 -1.23
CA ALA A 61 -19.05 -11.35 -1.07
C ALA A 61 -18.15 -10.87 0.07
N VAL A 62 -17.69 -9.62 -0.02
CA VAL A 62 -16.77 -9.02 0.95
C VAL A 62 -17.32 -7.68 1.42
N TYR A 63 -17.30 -7.44 2.74
CA TYR A 63 -17.42 -6.09 3.26
C TYR A 63 -16.04 -5.44 3.29
N THR A 64 -15.93 -4.28 2.68
CA THR A 64 -14.72 -3.46 2.65
C THR A 64 -15.04 -2.11 3.29
N SER A 65 -14.31 -1.74 4.33
CA SER A 65 -14.35 -0.39 4.88
C SER A 65 -13.16 0.40 4.36
N ILE A 66 -13.41 1.57 3.77
CA ILE A 66 -12.36 2.47 3.27
C ILE A 66 -12.64 3.86 3.87
N GLU A 67 -11.65 4.42 4.59
CA GLU A 67 -11.78 5.69 5.34
C GLU A 67 -13.05 5.74 6.20
N GLY A 68 -13.43 4.61 6.81
CA GLY A 68 -14.59 4.48 7.68
C GLY A 68 -15.93 4.31 6.95
N VAL A 69 -15.95 4.32 5.62
CA VAL A 69 -17.17 4.04 4.82
C VAL A 69 -17.17 2.57 4.43
N GLU A 70 -18.20 1.85 4.82
CA GLU A 70 -18.34 0.42 4.52
C GLU A 70 -19.08 0.20 3.19
N PHE A 71 -18.53 -0.69 2.36
CA PHE A 71 -19.11 -1.14 1.11
C PHE A 71 -19.28 -2.65 1.13
N ARG A 72 -20.39 -3.15 0.64
CA ARG A 72 -20.58 -4.56 0.31
C ARG A 72 -20.23 -4.78 -1.17
N ILE A 73 -19.28 -5.64 -1.43
CA ILE A 73 -18.80 -5.94 -2.78
C ILE A 73 -19.33 -7.33 -3.16
N GLU A 74 -20.07 -7.38 -4.25
CA GLU A 74 -20.71 -8.58 -4.78
C GLU A 74 -19.82 -9.30 -5.81
N PRO A 75 -20.10 -10.57 -6.12
CA PRO A 75 -19.41 -11.30 -7.19
C PRO A 75 -19.49 -10.54 -8.52
N GLY A 76 -18.34 -10.42 -9.19
CA GLY A 76 -18.19 -9.67 -10.44
C GLY A 76 -17.88 -8.18 -10.27
N GLN A 77 -17.89 -7.69 -9.05
CA GLN A 77 -17.49 -6.31 -8.74
C GLN A 77 -16.02 -6.21 -8.37
N SER A 78 -15.50 -5.01 -8.53
CA SER A 78 -14.14 -4.65 -8.12
C SER A 78 -14.13 -3.30 -7.45
N TYR A 79 -13.09 -3.05 -6.68
CA TYR A 79 -12.85 -1.78 -6.01
C TYR A 79 -11.38 -1.43 -6.00
N LEU A 80 -11.08 -0.15 -5.91
CA LEU A 80 -9.74 0.40 -5.86
C LEU A 80 -9.53 1.12 -4.53
N ILE A 81 -8.40 0.85 -3.90
CA ILE A 81 -7.94 1.55 -2.69
C ILE A 81 -6.74 2.40 -3.10
N PRO A 82 -6.84 3.74 -3.02
CA PRO A 82 -5.72 4.64 -3.25
C PRO A 82 -4.65 4.52 -2.15
N PRO A 83 -3.40 4.94 -2.44
CA PRO A 83 -2.34 4.98 -1.45
C PRO A 83 -2.74 5.79 -0.21
N GLY A 84 -2.44 5.25 0.98
CA GLY A 84 -2.64 5.92 2.25
C GLY A 84 -4.05 5.86 2.83
N CYS A 85 -5.04 5.36 2.10
CA CYS A 85 -6.38 5.17 2.63
C CYS A 85 -6.41 4.05 3.68
N SER A 86 -7.00 4.33 4.84
CA SER A 86 -7.25 3.32 5.86
C SER A 86 -8.34 2.38 5.40
N HIS A 87 -8.08 1.08 5.41
CA HIS A 87 -9.05 0.10 4.97
C HIS A 87 -8.96 -1.20 5.74
N SER A 88 -10.08 -1.92 5.74
CA SER A 88 -10.22 -3.24 6.35
C SER A 88 -11.19 -4.08 5.52
N HIS A 89 -11.08 -5.40 5.65
CA HIS A 89 -11.93 -6.34 4.92
C HIS A 89 -12.45 -7.42 5.83
N ARG A 90 -13.64 -7.92 5.56
CA ARG A 90 -14.20 -9.10 6.20
C ARG A 90 -15.13 -9.84 5.24
N ASN A 91 -15.26 -11.13 5.42
CA ASN A 91 -16.25 -11.89 4.66
C ASN A 91 -17.67 -11.41 4.95
N ALA A 92 -18.50 -11.44 3.94
CA ALA A 92 -19.93 -11.22 4.08
C ALA A 92 -20.65 -12.56 4.31
N ASP A 93 -21.67 -12.51 5.16
CA ASP A 93 -22.65 -13.59 5.37
C ASP A 93 -22.06 -14.96 5.79
N GLY A 94 -20.86 -14.98 6.39
CA GLY A 94 -20.19 -16.21 6.81
C GLY A 94 -19.82 -17.16 5.68
N ALA A 95 -19.77 -16.68 4.44
CA ALA A 95 -19.28 -17.40 3.28
C ALA A 95 -17.84 -16.99 2.96
N GLY A 96 -17.01 -17.92 2.49
CA GLY A 96 -15.69 -17.58 1.95
C GLY A 96 -15.80 -16.80 0.63
N ASP A 97 -14.74 -16.12 0.26
CA ASP A 97 -14.64 -15.41 -1.02
C ASP A 97 -13.47 -15.93 -1.87
N ASP A 98 -13.55 -15.73 -3.17
CA ASP A 98 -12.50 -16.02 -4.13
C ASP A 98 -12.37 -14.83 -5.10
N GLY A 99 -11.14 -14.47 -5.43
CA GLY A 99 -10.87 -13.33 -6.29
C GLY A 99 -9.39 -13.09 -6.49
N PHE A 100 -9.02 -11.85 -6.73
CA PHE A 100 -7.62 -11.44 -6.79
C PHE A 100 -7.41 -10.03 -6.26
N CYS A 101 -6.20 -9.79 -5.78
CA CYS A 101 -5.67 -8.49 -5.41
C CYS A 101 -4.49 -8.16 -6.31
N LEU A 102 -4.46 -6.96 -6.85
CA LEU A 102 -3.37 -6.42 -7.67
C LEU A 102 -2.89 -5.11 -7.06
N ARG A 103 -1.60 -5.04 -6.75
CA ARG A 103 -0.97 -3.88 -6.13
C ARG A 103 0.08 -3.28 -7.04
N TRP A 104 0.06 -1.96 -7.19
CA TRP A 104 1.06 -1.24 -7.95
C TRP A 104 1.34 0.14 -7.36
N GLN A 105 2.43 0.73 -7.76
CA GLN A 105 2.77 2.11 -7.44
C GLN A 105 3.22 2.86 -8.68
N PHE A 106 3.09 4.17 -8.61
CA PHE A 106 3.59 5.10 -9.60
C PHE A 106 4.65 6.00 -8.99
N ALA A 107 5.72 6.27 -9.75
CA ALA A 107 6.63 7.36 -9.46
C ALA A 107 6.72 8.27 -10.67
N GLU A 108 6.68 9.58 -10.43
CA GLU A 108 6.84 10.59 -11.46
C GLU A 108 8.33 10.71 -11.81
N LEU A 109 8.66 10.56 -13.06
CA LEU A 109 10.00 10.78 -13.58
C LEU A 109 10.16 12.24 -14.04
N PRO A 110 11.38 12.79 -13.98
CA PRO A 110 11.65 14.07 -14.62
C PRO A 110 11.20 14.03 -16.09
N ALA A 111 10.41 15.01 -16.51
CA ALA A 111 10.03 15.16 -17.90
C ALA A 111 11.30 15.31 -18.75
N ALA A 112 11.37 14.59 -19.85
CA ALA A 112 12.45 14.74 -20.81
C ALA A 112 12.34 16.06 -21.60
N ASP A 113 11.12 16.63 -21.63
CA ASP A 113 10.79 17.87 -22.29
C ASP A 113 9.57 18.50 -21.58
N ASP A 114 9.60 19.82 -21.35
CA ASP A 114 8.53 20.54 -20.64
C ASP A 114 7.20 20.58 -21.41
N ASP A 115 7.24 20.32 -22.72
CA ASP A 115 6.05 20.33 -23.59
C ASP A 115 5.30 18.98 -23.63
N MET A 116 5.81 17.94 -22.97
CA MET A 116 5.15 16.62 -22.93
C MET A 116 4.02 16.59 -21.88
N PRO A 117 2.86 15.99 -22.22
CA PRO A 117 1.77 15.84 -21.25
C PRO A 117 2.22 15.06 -20.04
N ARG A 118 2.02 15.60 -18.86
CA ARG A 118 2.32 14.94 -17.58
C ARG A 118 1.26 13.90 -17.23
N ILE A 119 1.42 12.69 -17.73
CA ILE A 119 0.48 11.58 -17.52
C ILE A 119 0.49 11.14 -16.04
N ALA A 120 1.65 11.17 -15.40
CA ALA A 120 1.78 10.76 -14.00
C ALA A 120 0.88 11.56 -13.07
N SER A 121 0.87 12.89 -13.14
CA SER A 121 0.05 13.74 -12.29
C SER A 121 -1.45 13.57 -12.56
N GLN A 122 -1.85 13.32 -13.80
CA GLN A 122 -3.23 13.06 -14.16
C GLN A 122 -3.74 11.73 -13.58
N LEU A 123 -2.95 10.64 -13.73
CA LEU A 123 -3.29 9.33 -13.19
C LEU A 123 -3.32 9.34 -11.65
N ILE A 124 -2.32 9.92 -11.01
CA ILE A 124 -2.26 10.05 -9.56
C ILE A 124 -3.44 10.87 -9.04
N GLY A 125 -3.82 11.93 -9.74
CA GLY A 125 -4.97 12.77 -9.39
C GLY A 125 -6.31 12.05 -9.50
N ALA A 126 -6.50 11.25 -10.54
CA ALA A 126 -7.78 10.60 -10.82
C ALA A 126 -8.13 9.45 -9.84
N PHE A 127 -7.15 8.69 -9.38
CA PHE A 127 -7.39 7.53 -8.51
C PHE A 127 -7.46 7.88 -7.00
N ARG A 128 -7.84 9.08 -6.63
CA ARG A 128 -7.83 9.52 -5.23
C ARG A 128 -9.04 9.10 -4.42
N GLU A 129 -10.20 8.97 -5.04
CA GLU A 129 -11.42 8.60 -4.33
C GLU A 129 -11.62 7.09 -4.32
N PRO A 130 -11.65 6.46 -3.13
CA PRO A 130 -12.01 5.05 -3.01
C PRO A 130 -13.49 4.87 -3.34
N ARG A 131 -13.81 3.97 -4.26
CA ARG A 131 -15.19 3.60 -4.57
C ARG A 131 -15.26 2.20 -5.17
N PRO A 132 -16.37 1.47 -4.91
CA PRO A 132 -16.62 0.21 -5.58
C PRO A 132 -16.85 0.46 -7.08
N TYR A 133 -16.33 -0.41 -7.89
CA TYR A 133 -16.45 -0.35 -9.35
C TYR A 133 -16.71 -1.73 -9.92
N ALA A 134 -17.81 -1.88 -10.68
CA ALA A 134 -18.12 -3.14 -11.34
C ALA A 134 -17.20 -3.38 -12.54
N LEU A 135 -16.52 -4.52 -12.57
CA LEU A 135 -15.67 -4.92 -13.68
C LEU A 135 -16.55 -5.23 -14.91
N ASP A 136 -16.63 -4.31 -15.84
CA ASP A 136 -17.38 -4.48 -17.07
C ASP A 136 -16.51 -4.98 -18.24
N ARG A 137 -17.11 -5.07 -19.44
CA ARG A 137 -16.39 -5.51 -20.63
C ARG A 137 -15.23 -4.60 -21.02
N ARG A 138 -15.28 -3.30 -20.68
CA ARG A 138 -14.22 -2.34 -20.99
C ARG A 138 -12.96 -2.64 -20.20
N LEU A 139 -13.09 -3.19 -18.99
CA LEU A 139 -11.97 -3.60 -18.16
C LEU A 139 -11.62 -5.09 -18.31
N SER A 140 -12.62 -5.97 -18.45
CA SER A 140 -12.40 -7.41 -18.51
C SER A 140 -11.62 -7.86 -19.74
N VAL A 141 -11.88 -7.29 -20.92
CA VAL A 141 -11.20 -7.67 -22.16
C VAL A 141 -9.70 -7.30 -22.14
N PRO A 142 -9.30 -6.06 -21.80
CA PRO A 142 -7.87 -5.73 -21.66
C PRO A 142 -7.18 -6.55 -20.58
N PHE A 143 -7.85 -6.82 -19.45
CA PHE A 143 -7.30 -7.65 -18.38
C PHE A 143 -7.00 -9.08 -18.86
N LEU A 144 -7.90 -9.67 -19.63
CA LEU A 144 -7.69 -11.00 -20.20
C LEU A 144 -6.57 -11.05 -21.27
N ARG A 145 -6.29 -9.94 -21.94
CA ARG A 145 -5.17 -9.86 -22.89
C ARG A 145 -3.82 -10.04 -22.21
N ILE A 146 -3.69 -9.63 -20.95
CA ILE A 146 -2.48 -9.82 -20.17
C ILE A 146 -2.10 -11.31 -20.08
N SER A 147 -3.09 -12.20 -19.88
CA SER A 147 -2.86 -13.65 -19.77
C SER A 147 -2.33 -14.28 -21.09
N ARG A 148 -2.58 -13.65 -22.23
CA ARG A 148 -2.17 -14.12 -23.55
C ARG A 148 -0.81 -13.58 -23.98
N ALA A 149 -0.21 -12.70 -23.20
CA ALA A 149 1.07 -12.09 -23.51
C ALA A 149 2.22 -13.09 -23.31
N THR A 150 3.04 -13.30 -24.35
CA THR A 150 4.11 -14.30 -24.34
C THR A 150 5.47 -13.75 -23.87
N SER A 151 5.67 -12.42 -23.91
CA SER A 151 6.88 -11.77 -23.46
C SER A 151 6.60 -10.77 -22.33
N ASP A 152 7.64 -10.38 -21.57
CA ASP A 152 7.50 -9.38 -20.51
C ASP A 152 7.07 -8.03 -21.09
N PHE A 153 7.60 -7.64 -22.24
CA PHE A 153 7.17 -6.43 -22.95
C PHE A 153 5.69 -6.46 -23.30
N ALA A 154 5.18 -7.60 -23.80
CA ALA A 154 3.76 -7.74 -24.13
C ALA A 154 2.87 -7.70 -22.88
N VAL A 155 3.34 -8.23 -21.74
CA VAL A 155 2.65 -8.12 -20.44
C VAL A 155 2.62 -6.67 -19.97
N GLN A 156 3.74 -5.94 -20.05
CA GLN A 156 3.80 -4.52 -19.70
C GLN A 156 2.83 -3.69 -20.57
N ALA A 157 2.87 -3.86 -21.88
CA ALA A 157 2.00 -3.15 -22.81
C ALA A 157 0.51 -3.42 -22.54
N ALA A 158 0.16 -4.68 -22.31
CA ALA A 158 -1.21 -5.08 -21.98
C ALA A 158 -1.66 -4.53 -20.61
N PHE A 159 -0.75 -4.47 -19.63
CA PHE A 159 -1.03 -3.90 -18.32
C PHE A 159 -1.25 -2.38 -18.40
N VAL A 160 -0.39 -1.63 -19.11
CA VAL A 160 -0.59 -0.20 -19.36
C VAL A 160 -1.93 0.06 -20.05
N GLN A 161 -2.27 -0.75 -21.05
CA GLN A 161 -3.56 -0.62 -21.75
C GLN A 161 -4.74 -0.88 -20.81
N TRP A 162 -4.61 -1.82 -19.88
CA TRP A 162 -5.62 -2.07 -18.84
C TRP A 162 -5.72 -0.89 -17.86
N LEU A 163 -4.58 -0.34 -17.38
CA LEU A 163 -4.55 0.85 -16.53
C LEU A 163 -5.23 2.05 -17.19
N SER A 164 -4.97 2.28 -18.48
CA SER A 164 -5.66 3.35 -19.24
C SER A 164 -7.18 3.15 -19.22
N ARG A 165 -7.66 1.93 -19.41
CA ARG A 165 -9.11 1.64 -19.37
C ARG A 165 -9.70 1.75 -17.96
N LEU A 166 -8.94 1.37 -16.95
CA LEU A 166 -9.34 1.58 -15.55
C LEU A 166 -9.46 3.07 -15.25
N PHE A 167 -8.52 3.87 -15.75
CA PHE A 167 -8.53 5.32 -15.61
C PHE A 167 -9.75 5.96 -16.31
N ASP A 168 -9.99 5.62 -17.58
CA ASP A 168 -11.16 6.11 -18.33
C ASP A 168 -12.46 5.80 -17.58
N ALA A 169 -12.62 4.53 -17.15
CA ALA A 169 -13.79 4.09 -16.42
C ALA A 169 -13.95 4.78 -15.06
N TRP A 170 -12.84 5.11 -14.40
CA TRP A 170 -12.85 5.82 -13.13
C TRP A 170 -13.23 7.28 -13.28
N CYS A 171 -12.75 7.95 -14.32
CA CYS A 171 -13.08 9.34 -14.63
C CYS A 171 -14.52 9.51 -15.09
N ASP A 172 -15.06 8.58 -15.87
CA ASP A 172 -16.45 8.61 -16.36
C ASP A 172 -17.50 8.62 -15.24
N VAL A 173 -17.16 8.10 -14.05
CA VAL A 173 -18.09 7.97 -12.92
C VAL A 173 -18.17 9.22 -12.03
N GLY A 174 -17.32 10.22 -12.23
CA GLY A 174 -17.39 11.39 -11.35
C GLY A 174 -16.46 12.54 -11.67
N ALA A 175 -16.96 13.51 -12.36
CA ALA A 175 -16.36 14.85 -12.50
C ALA A 175 -16.64 15.73 -11.26
N SER A 176 -16.46 15.22 -10.05
CA SER A 176 -16.58 16.02 -8.80
C SER A 176 -15.49 15.61 -7.81
N ALA A 177 -14.25 15.83 -8.19
CA ALA A 177 -13.14 15.74 -7.22
C ALA A 177 -12.85 17.14 -6.68
N ALA A 178 -13.00 17.31 -5.36
CA ALA A 178 -12.51 18.49 -4.68
C ALA A 178 -10.98 18.57 -4.80
N PRO A 179 -10.38 19.77 -4.95
CA PRO A 179 -8.95 19.93 -5.05
C PRO A 179 -8.28 19.48 -3.75
N ILE A 180 -7.14 18.77 -3.90
CA ILE A 180 -6.34 18.36 -2.76
C ILE A 180 -5.80 19.61 -2.06
N ALA A 181 -5.86 19.57 -0.73
CA ALA A 181 -5.11 20.51 0.08
C ALA A 181 -3.61 20.43 -0.27
N ASP A 182 -3.15 21.48 -0.89
CA ASP A 182 -1.75 21.71 -1.27
C ASP A 182 -0.89 21.71 0.00
N GLY A 183 0.14 20.88 0.08
CA GLY A 183 1.08 21.00 1.18
C GLY A 183 2.02 19.83 1.48
N GLN A 184 1.69 18.61 1.13
CA GLN A 184 2.60 17.50 1.34
C GLN A 184 3.18 16.95 0.03
N ASP A 185 4.50 16.89 -0.02
CA ASP A 185 5.24 16.25 -1.10
C ASP A 185 4.80 14.77 -1.23
N ALA A 186 4.20 14.39 -2.34
CA ALA A 186 3.67 13.05 -2.59
C ALA A 186 4.73 11.95 -2.35
N LEU A 187 6.00 12.22 -2.68
CA LEU A 187 7.11 11.31 -2.40
C LEU A 187 7.34 11.12 -0.90
N VAL A 188 7.26 12.19 -0.12
CA VAL A 188 7.43 12.13 1.35
C VAL A 188 6.28 11.35 1.99
N GLN A 189 5.07 11.54 1.51
CA GLN A 189 3.91 10.77 1.94
C GLN A 189 4.09 9.29 1.61
N GLN A 190 4.46 8.95 0.38
CA GLN A 190 4.71 7.58 -0.06
C GLN A 190 5.80 6.89 0.77
N VAL A 191 6.91 7.59 1.04
CA VAL A 191 8.01 7.09 1.89
C VAL A 191 7.53 6.83 3.33
N THR A 192 6.74 7.74 3.88
CA THR A 192 6.20 7.60 5.24
C THR A 192 5.29 6.37 5.35
N LEU A 193 4.38 6.20 4.39
CA LEU A 193 3.48 5.04 4.32
C LEU A 193 4.24 3.72 4.15
N PHE A 194 5.28 3.71 3.30
CA PHE A 194 6.13 2.55 3.15
C PHE A 194 6.83 2.17 4.47
N MET A 195 7.31 3.17 5.22
CA MET A 195 7.89 2.92 6.55
C MET A 195 6.85 2.38 7.54
N GLU A 196 5.62 2.87 7.51
CA GLU A 196 4.52 2.40 8.36
C GLU A 196 4.10 0.96 8.06
N GLU A 197 4.22 0.52 6.82
CA GLU A 197 3.90 -0.85 6.41
C GLU A 197 5.03 -1.83 6.73
N TYR A 198 6.28 -1.43 6.47
CA TYR A 198 7.44 -2.32 6.61
C TYR A 198 8.30 -2.06 7.85
N PHE A 199 7.82 -1.30 8.84
CA PHE A 199 8.63 -0.95 10.02
C PHE A 199 9.22 -2.16 10.75
N ALA A 200 8.53 -3.31 10.76
CA ALA A 200 8.94 -4.53 11.45
C ALA A 200 10.02 -5.33 10.69
N SER A 201 10.19 -5.08 9.39
CA SER A 201 11.23 -5.74 8.59
C SER A 201 12.57 -5.03 8.75
N PRO A 202 13.70 -5.70 8.44
CA PRO A 202 15.03 -5.08 8.41
C PRO A 202 15.14 -4.10 7.22
N LEU A 203 14.31 -3.05 7.28
CA LEU A 203 14.22 -2.03 6.23
C LEU A 203 15.53 -1.26 6.13
N LYS A 204 16.26 -1.48 5.08
CA LYS A 204 17.35 -0.59 4.72
C LYS A 204 16.77 0.57 3.92
N VAL A 205 16.90 1.78 4.48
CA VAL A 205 16.40 3.00 3.82
C VAL A 205 17.02 3.21 2.43
N GLN A 206 18.18 2.59 2.18
CA GLN A 206 18.78 2.54 0.85
C GLN A 206 17.91 1.75 -0.13
N GLU A 207 17.39 0.59 0.26
CA GLU A 207 16.51 -0.23 -0.58
C GLU A 207 15.22 0.51 -0.96
N LEU A 208 14.72 1.37 -0.06
CA LEU A 208 13.60 2.26 -0.36
C LEU A 208 13.96 3.30 -1.42
N ALA A 209 15.13 3.93 -1.32
CA ALA A 209 15.59 4.89 -2.32
C ALA A 209 15.79 4.22 -3.68
N ASP A 210 16.36 3.01 -3.70
CA ASP A 210 16.55 2.21 -4.91
C ASP A 210 15.22 1.81 -5.54
N ALA A 211 14.23 1.39 -4.73
CA ALA A 211 12.87 1.08 -5.19
C ALA A 211 12.15 2.30 -5.79
N LEU A 212 12.45 3.49 -5.31
CA LEU A 212 11.92 4.76 -5.83
C LEU A 212 12.78 5.34 -6.96
N HIS A 213 13.85 4.66 -7.39
CA HIS A 213 14.80 5.10 -8.43
C HIS A 213 15.37 6.49 -8.21
N ILE A 214 15.57 6.88 -6.96
CA ILE A 214 16.20 8.15 -6.56
C ILE A 214 17.43 7.87 -5.69
N SER A 215 18.42 8.75 -5.72
CA SER A 215 19.55 8.59 -4.83
C SER A 215 19.11 8.77 -3.36
N TYR A 216 19.65 7.95 -2.46
CA TYR A 216 19.43 8.10 -1.01
C TYR A 216 19.65 9.53 -0.52
N ARG A 217 20.69 10.21 -1.04
CA ARG A 217 21.01 11.59 -0.71
C ARG A 217 19.88 12.54 -1.09
N SER A 218 19.28 12.36 -2.26
CA SER A 218 18.17 13.19 -2.75
C SER A 218 16.93 12.95 -1.92
N LEU A 219 16.58 11.66 -1.67
CA LEU A 219 15.46 11.28 -0.83
C LEU A 219 15.60 11.85 0.59
N SER A 220 16.74 11.63 1.23
CA SER A 220 17.00 12.07 2.61
C SER A 220 16.90 13.59 2.75
N ARG A 221 17.47 14.36 1.79
CA ARG A 221 17.40 15.81 1.78
C ARG A 221 15.96 16.31 1.60
N ARG A 222 15.20 15.73 0.66
CA ARG A 222 13.81 16.09 0.37
C ARG A 222 12.91 15.77 1.55
N PHE A 223 13.06 14.57 2.13
CA PHE A 223 12.31 14.14 3.30
C PHE A 223 12.56 15.04 4.51
N LYS A 224 13.84 15.33 4.84
CA LYS A 224 14.18 16.19 5.96
C LYS A 224 13.69 17.64 5.78
N ARG A 225 13.74 18.16 4.56
CA ARG A 225 13.22 19.50 4.26
C ARG A 225 11.73 19.62 4.52
N GLN A 226 10.95 18.57 4.21
CA GLN A 226 9.49 18.57 4.31
C GLN A 226 8.99 18.19 5.71
N THR A 227 9.66 17.27 6.38
CA THR A 227 9.20 16.72 7.67
C THR A 227 9.97 17.23 8.88
N GLY A 228 11.10 17.86 8.67
CA GLY A 228 12.06 18.21 9.73
C GLY A 228 12.87 17.03 10.28
N LEU A 229 12.49 15.78 9.96
CA LEU A 229 13.10 14.55 10.45
C LEU A 229 13.95 13.87 9.38
N SER A 230 14.99 13.17 9.80
CA SER A 230 15.65 12.21 8.92
C SER A 230 14.78 10.95 8.73
N LEU A 231 15.04 10.20 7.66
CA LEU A 231 14.35 8.93 7.38
C LEU A 231 14.48 7.93 8.54
N ILE A 232 15.66 7.86 9.17
CA ILE A 232 15.92 6.96 10.31
C ILE A 232 15.17 7.43 11.57
N GLU A 233 15.12 8.73 11.83
CA GLU A 233 14.34 9.27 12.94
C GLU A 233 12.87 8.96 12.79
N LYS A 234 12.30 9.13 11.58
CA LYS A 234 10.90 8.81 11.31
C LYS A 234 10.61 7.32 11.47
N LEU A 235 11.48 6.43 10.96
CA LEU A 235 11.33 4.99 11.13
C LEU A 235 11.36 4.57 12.61
N ASN A 236 12.29 5.14 13.39
CA ASN A 236 12.35 4.89 14.83
C ASN A 236 11.11 5.42 15.56
N ASP A 237 10.59 6.58 15.18
CA ASP A 237 9.35 7.13 15.75
C ASP A 237 8.17 6.17 15.53
N ILE A 238 8.02 5.62 14.32
CA ILE A 238 7.01 4.60 14.00
C ILE A 238 7.20 3.35 14.86
N ARG A 239 8.42 2.81 14.92
CA ARG A 239 8.74 1.59 15.69
C ARG A 239 8.45 1.77 17.19
N ILE A 240 8.85 2.90 17.76
CA ILE A 240 8.60 3.21 19.17
C ILE A 240 7.11 3.41 19.45
N SER A 241 6.37 4.04 18.54
CA SER A 241 4.91 4.16 18.66
C SER A 241 4.23 2.79 18.68
N ARG A 242 4.67 1.86 17.85
CA ARG A 242 4.18 0.47 17.85
C ARG A 242 4.59 -0.29 19.13
N ALA A 243 5.85 -0.11 19.58
CA ALA A 243 6.30 -0.70 20.85
C ALA A 243 5.48 -0.21 22.05
N LYS A 244 5.15 1.09 22.11
CA LYS A 244 4.25 1.65 23.15
C LYS A 244 2.89 0.94 23.17
N LYS A 245 2.29 0.74 22.00
CA LYS A 245 1.01 0.04 21.87
C LYS A 245 1.11 -1.41 22.36
N LEU A 246 2.12 -2.15 21.93
CA LEU A 246 2.34 -3.54 22.39
C LEU A 246 2.59 -3.64 23.89
N LEU A 247 3.34 -2.70 24.49
CA LEU A 247 3.55 -2.63 25.93
C LEU A 247 2.26 -2.41 26.72
N GLN A 248 1.31 -1.66 26.17
CA GLN A 248 0.01 -1.37 26.79
C GLN A 248 -0.97 -2.53 26.66
N GLU A 249 -1.06 -3.13 25.48
CA GLU A 249 -2.13 -4.03 25.07
C GLU A 249 -1.79 -5.51 25.24
N THR A 250 -0.49 -5.87 25.42
CA THR A 250 -0.05 -7.26 25.43
C THR A 250 0.93 -7.58 26.57
N ASP A 251 1.06 -8.86 26.92
CA ASP A 251 2.05 -9.35 27.89
C ASP A 251 3.37 -9.78 27.23
N MET A 252 3.59 -9.42 25.97
CA MET A 252 4.82 -9.72 25.25
C MET A 252 6.06 -9.26 26.03
N THR A 253 7.09 -10.09 26.01
CA THR A 253 8.42 -9.74 26.53
C THR A 253 9.07 -8.64 25.69
N LEU A 254 10.07 -7.97 26.23
CA LEU A 254 10.81 -6.94 25.45
C LEU A 254 11.50 -7.54 24.21
N ARG A 255 11.94 -8.79 24.30
CA ARG A 255 12.54 -9.52 23.17
C ARG A 255 11.52 -9.75 22.04
N GLU A 256 10.30 -10.17 22.39
CA GLU A 256 9.22 -10.34 21.42
C GLU A 256 8.79 -9.01 20.81
N ILE A 257 8.69 -7.94 21.62
CA ILE A 257 8.37 -6.59 21.13
C ILE A 257 9.48 -6.07 20.21
N ALA A 258 10.77 -6.32 20.54
CA ALA A 258 11.87 -5.94 19.66
C ALA A 258 11.74 -6.61 18.30
N ALA A 259 11.52 -7.92 18.26
CA ALA A 259 11.30 -8.66 17.02
C ALA A 259 10.08 -8.17 16.26
N ALA A 260 8.93 -7.93 16.94
CA ALA A 260 7.70 -7.45 16.33
C ALA A 260 7.78 -5.99 15.82
N THR A 261 8.75 -5.21 16.28
CA THR A 261 8.94 -3.81 15.90
C THR A 261 10.19 -3.56 15.06
N GLY A 262 10.87 -4.62 14.59
CA GLY A 262 11.99 -4.53 13.68
C GLY A 262 13.31 -4.08 14.32
N TYR A 263 13.47 -4.31 15.62
CA TYR A 263 14.75 -4.13 16.31
C TYR A 263 15.49 -5.45 16.46
N ASP A 264 16.81 -5.44 16.30
CA ASP A 264 17.65 -6.64 16.35
C ASP A 264 17.63 -7.33 17.72
N ASN A 265 17.45 -6.58 18.80
CA ASN A 265 17.38 -7.10 20.16
C ASN A 265 16.70 -6.11 21.14
N GLU A 266 16.36 -6.64 22.33
CA GLU A 266 15.70 -5.87 23.39
C GLU A 266 16.55 -4.74 23.98
N TYR A 267 17.87 -4.84 23.95
CA TYR A 267 18.77 -3.80 24.45
C TYR A 267 18.73 -2.57 23.54
N TYR A 268 18.76 -2.80 22.24
CA TYR A 268 18.68 -1.72 21.27
C TYR A 268 17.29 -1.06 21.29
N LEU A 269 16.22 -1.87 21.38
CA LEU A 269 14.87 -1.35 21.62
C LEU A 269 14.82 -0.48 22.88
N SER A 270 15.33 -0.96 24.03
CA SER A 270 15.28 -0.23 25.29
C SER A 270 16.00 1.12 25.21
N ASN A 271 17.15 1.16 24.57
CA ASN A 271 17.91 2.40 24.36
C ASN A 271 17.15 3.40 23.47
N GLN A 272 16.60 2.94 22.36
CA GLN A 272 15.79 3.78 21.48
C GLN A 272 14.49 4.21 22.17
N PHE A 273 13.84 3.32 22.89
CA PHE A 273 12.63 3.63 23.63
C PHE A 273 12.88 4.73 24.67
N HIS A 274 13.97 4.60 25.45
CA HIS A 274 14.34 5.64 26.42
C HIS A 274 14.60 6.98 25.74
N ARG A 275 15.31 7.00 24.61
CA ARG A 275 15.61 8.22 23.85
C ARG A 275 14.34 8.93 23.36
N TYR A 276 13.31 8.19 22.90
CA TYR A 276 12.09 8.74 22.32
C TYR A 276 10.95 8.95 23.33
N ALA A 277 10.90 8.15 24.39
CA ALA A 277 9.83 8.19 25.39
C ALA A 277 10.25 8.77 26.75
N MET A 278 11.54 9.10 26.94
CA MET A 278 12.15 9.61 28.17
C MET A 278 11.86 8.72 29.40
N THR A 279 11.60 7.43 29.18
CA THR A 279 11.32 6.43 30.21
C THR A 279 11.71 5.03 29.71
N THR A 280 11.89 4.09 30.61
CA THR A 280 12.17 2.71 30.21
C THR A 280 10.89 1.97 29.77
N PRO A 281 10.98 0.95 28.87
CA PRO A 281 9.82 0.15 28.48
C PRO A 281 9.08 -0.46 29.65
N GLY A 282 9.80 -0.96 30.68
CA GLY A 282 9.19 -1.55 31.87
C GLY A 282 8.44 -0.52 32.73
N GLN A 283 9.01 0.66 32.93
CA GLN A 283 8.31 1.77 33.61
C GLN A 283 7.10 2.24 32.84
N TYR A 284 7.21 2.33 31.50
CA TYR A 284 6.11 2.70 30.63
C TYR A 284 4.95 1.70 30.75
N ARG A 285 5.23 0.38 30.69
CA ARG A 285 4.20 -0.67 30.87
C ARG A 285 3.47 -0.56 32.18
N LYS A 286 4.22 -0.43 33.32
CA LYS A 286 3.61 -0.28 34.65
C LYS A 286 2.70 0.94 34.74
N ARG A 287 3.18 2.08 34.26
CA ARG A 287 2.44 3.32 34.28
C ARG A 287 1.19 3.29 33.42
N SER A 288 1.26 2.72 32.22
CA SER A 288 0.13 2.69 31.28
C SER A 288 -0.95 1.69 31.69
N ARG A 289 -0.62 0.68 32.52
CA ARG A 289 -1.59 -0.30 33.05
C ARG A 289 -2.12 0.04 34.44
N GLY A 290 -1.78 1.20 34.97
CA GLY A 290 -2.23 1.60 36.31
C GLY A 290 -1.56 0.87 37.46
N GLU A 291 -0.50 0.08 37.19
CA GLU A 291 0.31 -0.58 38.19
C GLU A 291 1.31 0.40 38.82
N SER A 292 0.80 1.50 39.41
CA SER A 292 1.63 2.42 40.20
C SER A 292 2.12 1.68 41.43
N GLY A 293 3.42 1.55 41.60
CA GLY A 293 4.06 0.82 42.66
C GLY A 293 3.53 1.24 44.05
N ARG A 294 3.21 0.23 44.81
CA ARG A 294 3.22 0.31 46.27
C ARG A 294 4.65 0.37 46.78
#